data_bd541d9af91ef2a099069501471de126
#
_entry.id   bd541d9af91ef2a099069501471de126
#
_cell.length_a   1.000
_cell.length_b   1.000
_cell.length_c   1.000
_cell.angle_alpha   90.00
_cell.angle_beta   90.00
_cell.angle_gamma   90.00
#
_symmetry.space_group_name_H-M   'P 1'
#
loop_
_entity.id
_entity.type
_entity.pdbx_description
1 polymer ?
#
loop_
_entity_poly.entity_id
_entity_poly.type
_entity_poly.pdbx_seq_one_letter_code
_entity_poly.pdbx_strand_id
1 'polypeptide(L)'
;MNLLNRLTLALGAVALACALPVAAQEPTKIKFTLDWKIQGIHSWFYWALDKGYFKAENLDVTIDQGEGSAAAVSRVMSGTYQAGVGDVNAIIQGASLRPAEAPVMVYMIYNRAPFALITKVGSSIKTLKDVEGKTLGSPAGAASLKVFTALAKKNGVDEKKVTWTNMAPNLQEQMMLRGQVDASAVFSATSYMNLVAMGVDPDKDIRWIFYNDQGLDLYSNGVLVTAKLAKEKPQAVSGLVKAINRALKECVVQPDPCIENLAKNEPLVNKDIEKRRMMYVLKSNVLTPEAAEIGLGDVNDARMGRAIAQIVDSYELTRTPAPSEIFNRSFLPPKADRVVKLAF
;
A
#
# COMPACT_ATOMS: atom_id res chain seq x y z
N MET A 1 -46.52 56.80 -39.20
CA MET A 1 -46.01 56.43 -37.87
C MET A 1 -45.38 55.05 -38.03
N ASN A 2 -44.10 55.01 -37.88
CA ASN A 2 -43.15 54.09 -38.52
C ASN A 2 -43.20 52.65 -38.06
N LEU A 3 -43.13 51.70 -39.00
CA LEU A 3 -42.99 50.29 -38.88
C LEU A 3 -41.60 49.84 -38.25
N LEU A 4 -40.68 50.77 -37.98
CA LEU A 4 -39.36 50.53 -37.50
C LEU A 4 -39.27 50.31 -35.99
N ASN A 5 -40.29 50.62 -35.19
CA ASN A 5 -40.23 50.52 -33.72
C ASN A 5 -40.78 49.20 -33.15
N ARG A 6 -41.17 48.25 -34.00
CA ARG A 6 -41.66 46.92 -33.53
C ARG A 6 -40.67 45.76 -33.70
N LEU A 7 -39.51 45.98 -34.34
CA LEU A 7 -38.48 44.94 -34.52
C LEU A 7 -37.39 44.93 -33.45
N THR A 8 -37.26 45.95 -32.62
CA THR A 8 -36.19 46.06 -31.60
C THR A 8 -36.55 45.46 -30.24
N LEU A 9 -37.84 45.09 -30.05
CA LEU A 9 -38.25 44.41 -28.77
C LEU A 9 -38.29 42.91 -28.82
N ALA A 10 -38.07 42.29 -29.98
CA ALA A 10 -38.08 40.80 -30.10
C ALA A 10 -36.72 40.13 -30.01
N LEU A 11 -35.59 40.87 -30.00
CA LEU A 11 -34.22 40.30 -29.87
C LEU A 11 -33.67 40.32 -28.46
N GLY A 12 -34.37 40.93 -27.48
CA GLY A 12 -33.90 41.00 -26.08
C GLY A 12 -34.31 39.82 -25.19
N ALA A 13 -35.17 38.90 -25.68
CA ALA A 13 -35.78 37.84 -24.83
C ALA A 13 -35.21 36.41 -25.00
N VAL A 14 -34.18 36.23 -25.84
CA VAL A 14 -33.64 34.88 -26.13
C VAL A 14 -32.31 34.55 -25.41
N ALA A 15 -31.70 35.54 -24.74
CA ALA A 15 -30.38 35.32 -24.09
C ALA A 15 -30.46 34.94 -22.60
N LEU A 16 -31.64 34.64 -22.04
CA LEU A 16 -31.78 34.29 -20.60
C LEU A 16 -32.25 32.87 -20.37
N ALA A 17 -31.98 31.94 -21.30
CA ALA A 17 -32.34 30.55 -21.13
C ALA A 17 -31.07 29.67 -21.08
N CYS A 18 -30.92 28.96 -19.96
CA CYS A 18 -30.01 27.84 -19.73
C CYS A 18 -28.71 28.10 -18.97
N ALA A 19 -28.73 28.83 -17.86
CA ALA A 19 -27.93 28.46 -16.73
C ALA A 19 -28.73 27.43 -15.91
N LEU A 20 -28.83 26.18 -16.41
CA LEU A 20 -29.23 25.07 -15.57
C LEU A 20 -28.22 25.00 -14.43
N PRO A 21 -28.65 25.00 -13.16
CA PRO A 21 -27.72 24.73 -12.07
C PRO A 21 -27.11 23.36 -12.40
N VAL A 22 -25.81 23.32 -12.67
CA VAL A 22 -25.05 22.06 -12.62
C VAL A 22 -25.27 21.58 -11.21
N ALA A 23 -26.18 20.62 -11.04
CA ALA A 23 -26.38 19.97 -9.75
C ALA A 23 -24.99 19.47 -9.33
N ALA A 24 -24.43 20.05 -8.27
CA ALA A 24 -23.14 19.62 -7.75
C ALA A 24 -23.26 18.11 -7.47
N GLN A 25 -22.51 17.33 -8.23
CA GLN A 25 -22.53 15.88 -8.10
C GLN A 25 -22.13 15.55 -6.66
N GLU A 26 -22.95 14.78 -5.95
CA GLU A 26 -22.62 14.36 -4.58
C GLU A 26 -21.25 13.68 -4.52
N PRO A 27 -20.43 13.98 -3.51
CA PRO A 27 -19.12 13.38 -3.35
C PRO A 27 -19.19 11.85 -3.32
N THR A 28 -18.28 11.21 -4.03
CA THR A 28 -18.17 9.75 -3.97
C THR A 28 -17.62 9.32 -2.62
N LYS A 29 -18.42 8.60 -1.85
CA LYS A 29 -18.00 8.05 -0.55
C LYS A 29 -17.05 6.86 -0.75
N ILE A 30 -15.90 6.90 -0.07
CA ILE A 30 -14.87 5.85 -0.10
C ILE A 30 -14.46 5.52 1.34
N LYS A 31 -14.80 4.31 1.79
CA LYS A 31 -14.17 3.74 2.98
C LYS A 31 -12.82 3.16 2.56
N PHE A 32 -11.76 3.71 3.15
CA PHE A 32 -10.38 3.36 2.84
C PHE A 32 -9.75 2.60 4.03
N THR A 33 -9.25 1.40 3.82
CA THR A 33 -8.53 0.64 4.85
C THR A 33 -7.03 0.82 4.71
N LEU A 34 -6.34 1.12 5.80
CA LEU A 34 -4.90 0.98 5.85
C LEU A 34 -4.53 -0.51 5.92
N ASP A 35 -3.26 -0.79 5.68
CA ASP A 35 -2.68 -2.15 5.74
C ASP A 35 -2.28 -2.56 7.17
N TRP A 36 -2.04 -1.59 8.06
CA TRP A 36 -1.53 -1.81 9.41
C TRP A 36 -2.06 -0.80 10.42
N LYS A 37 -1.58 -0.90 11.66
CA LYS A 37 -1.75 0.15 12.69
C LYS A 37 -1.15 1.46 12.19
N ILE A 38 -1.71 2.58 12.61
CA ILE A 38 -1.28 3.91 12.18
C ILE A 38 0.19 4.13 12.52
N GLN A 39 0.98 4.47 11.52
CA GLN A 39 2.42 4.70 11.59
C GLN A 39 2.83 5.83 10.63
N GLY A 40 4.04 6.33 10.72
CA GLY A 40 4.58 7.39 9.87
C GLY A 40 4.44 7.14 8.37
N ILE A 41 4.44 5.87 7.96
CA ILE A 41 4.21 5.42 6.58
C ILE A 41 2.77 5.66 6.07
N HIS A 42 1.88 6.10 6.92
CA HIS A 42 0.49 6.44 6.56
C HIS A 42 0.26 7.96 6.51
N SER A 43 1.28 8.76 6.83
CA SER A 43 1.17 10.23 6.95
C SER A 43 0.59 10.89 5.71
N TRP A 44 0.96 10.43 4.50
CA TRP A 44 0.45 11.03 3.26
C TRP A 44 -1.04 10.82 3.03
N PHE A 45 -1.66 9.78 3.58
CA PHE A 45 -3.11 9.59 3.48
C PHE A 45 -3.86 10.59 4.36
N TYR A 46 -3.41 10.78 5.60
CA TYR A 46 -3.94 11.80 6.51
C TYR A 46 -3.65 13.21 6.03
N TRP A 47 -2.48 13.43 5.42
CA TRP A 47 -2.14 14.69 4.78
C TRP A 47 -3.10 15.02 3.63
N ALA A 48 -3.40 14.05 2.74
CA ALA A 48 -4.36 14.22 1.68
C ALA A 48 -5.77 14.53 2.22
N LEU A 49 -6.18 13.88 3.32
CA LEU A 49 -7.47 14.09 3.98
C LEU A 49 -7.57 15.52 4.53
N ASP A 50 -6.61 15.93 5.37
CA ASP A 50 -6.66 17.19 6.10
C ASP A 50 -6.38 18.41 5.21
N LYS A 51 -5.58 18.25 4.15
CA LYS A 51 -5.38 19.27 3.12
C LYS A 51 -6.56 19.39 2.14
N GLY A 52 -7.58 18.54 2.28
CA GLY A 52 -8.76 18.57 1.43
C GLY A 52 -8.51 18.08 0.00
N TYR A 53 -7.41 17.34 -0.26
CA TYR A 53 -7.10 16.87 -1.62
C TYR A 53 -8.14 15.88 -2.14
N PHE A 54 -8.68 15.02 -1.27
CA PHE A 54 -9.80 14.15 -1.63
C PHE A 54 -11.06 14.94 -1.95
N LYS A 55 -11.38 15.98 -1.15
CA LYS A 55 -12.54 16.85 -1.39
C LYS A 55 -12.43 17.61 -2.70
N ALA A 56 -11.21 18.06 -3.07
CA ALA A 56 -10.96 18.74 -4.34
C ALA A 56 -11.21 17.84 -5.57
N GLU A 57 -11.16 16.52 -5.39
CA GLU A 57 -11.49 15.51 -6.41
C GLU A 57 -12.93 14.96 -6.24
N ASN A 58 -13.79 15.68 -5.50
CA ASN A 58 -15.17 15.29 -5.20
C ASN A 58 -15.30 13.91 -4.52
N LEU A 59 -14.40 13.63 -3.56
CA LEU A 59 -14.36 12.40 -2.77
C LEU A 59 -14.62 12.69 -1.30
N ASP A 60 -15.44 11.84 -0.65
CA ASP A 60 -15.64 11.78 0.79
C ASP A 60 -14.96 10.49 1.31
N VAL A 61 -13.74 10.65 1.83
CA VAL A 61 -12.88 9.53 2.23
C VAL A 61 -12.84 9.41 3.74
N THR A 62 -13.13 8.21 4.24
CA THR A 62 -12.90 7.82 5.64
C THR A 62 -11.80 6.78 5.69
N ILE A 63 -10.86 6.91 6.65
CA ILE A 63 -9.67 6.06 6.75
C ILE A 63 -9.75 5.25 8.04
N ASP A 64 -9.69 3.92 7.91
CA ASP A 64 -9.63 2.99 9.04
C ASP A 64 -8.28 2.25 9.06
N GLN A 65 -7.76 1.98 10.26
CA GLN A 65 -6.52 1.22 10.41
C GLN A 65 -6.71 -0.26 10.04
N GLY A 66 -5.59 -0.92 9.68
CA GLY A 66 -5.53 -2.32 9.30
C GLY A 66 -4.86 -3.23 10.34
N GLU A 67 -4.82 -4.52 9.99
CA GLU A 67 -4.21 -5.58 10.80
C GLU A 67 -3.36 -6.55 9.95
N GLY A 68 -3.01 -6.13 8.74
CA GLY A 68 -2.20 -6.90 7.80
C GLY A 68 -2.52 -6.55 6.35
N SER A 69 -1.48 -6.44 5.53
CA SER A 69 -1.60 -6.01 4.14
C SER A 69 -2.41 -7.00 3.28
N ALA A 70 -2.32 -8.31 3.56
CA ALA A 70 -3.16 -9.32 2.89
C ALA A 70 -4.60 -9.28 3.42
N ALA A 71 -4.81 -8.97 4.71
CA ALA A 71 -6.15 -8.77 5.27
C ALA A 71 -6.84 -7.55 4.66
N ALA A 72 -6.10 -6.46 4.41
CA ALA A 72 -6.64 -5.27 3.73
C ALA A 72 -7.14 -5.60 2.30
N VAL A 73 -6.39 -6.41 1.55
CA VAL A 73 -6.84 -6.92 0.24
C VAL A 73 -8.16 -7.69 0.37
N SER A 74 -8.28 -8.57 1.37
CA SER A 74 -9.51 -9.33 1.62
C SER A 74 -10.71 -8.42 1.97
N ARG A 75 -10.48 -7.34 2.73
CA ARG A 75 -11.51 -6.34 3.07
C ARG A 75 -12.02 -5.59 1.84
N VAL A 76 -11.13 -5.25 0.91
CA VAL A 76 -11.51 -4.59 -0.35
C VAL A 76 -12.18 -5.59 -1.29
N MET A 77 -11.67 -6.81 -1.38
CA MET A 77 -12.24 -7.89 -2.19
C MET A 77 -13.67 -8.25 -1.79
N SER A 78 -13.98 -8.20 -0.49
CA SER A 78 -15.35 -8.41 0.02
C SER A 78 -16.30 -7.22 -0.21
N GLY A 79 -15.78 -6.06 -0.66
CA GLY A 79 -16.56 -4.83 -0.82
C GLY A 79 -16.84 -4.07 0.48
N THR A 80 -16.37 -4.56 1.63
CA THR A 80 -16.50 -3.86 2.93
C THR A 80 -15.82 -2.49 2.89
N TYR A 81 -14.72 -2.39 2.14
CA TYR A 81 -14.02 -1.15 1.82
C TYR A 81 -13.95 -0.96 0.31
N GLN A 82 -14.13 0.28 -0.16
CA GLN A 82 -14.08 0.60 -1.59
C GLN A 82 -12.64 0.71 -2.10
N ALA A 83 -11.72 1.10 -1.20
CA ALA A 83 -10.29 1.25 -1.49
C ALA A 83 -9.45 0.94 -0.24
N GLY A 84 -8.15 0.83 -0.42
CA GLY A 84 -7.22 0.66 0.69
C GLY A 84 -5.76 0.57 0.25
N VAL A 85 -4.91 0.31 1.23
CA VAL A 85 -3.51 -0.09 1.01
C VAL A 85 -3.40 -1.58 1.28
N GLY A 86 -2.77 -2.34 0.39
CA GLY A 86 -2.59 -3.77 0.57
C GLY A 86 -1.53 -4.35 -0.36
N ASP A 87 -1.23 -5.62 -0.15
CA ASP A 87 -0.15 -6.32 -0.83
C ASP A 87 -0.58 -6.87 -2.20
N VAL A 88 0.19 -6.54 -3.24
CA VAL A 88 -0.11 -6.97 -4.61
C VAL A 88 -0.06 -8.50 -4.78
N ASN A 89 0.76 -9.19 -3.98
CA ASN A 89 0.87 -10.65 -4.07
C ASN A 89 -0.42 -11.34 -3.60
N ALA A 90 -1.14 -10.74 -2.64
CA ALA A 90 -2.46 -11.19 -2.26
C ALA A 90 -3.52 -10.90 -3.34
N ILE A 91 -3.37 -9.82 -4.11
CA ILE A 91 -4.23 -9.57 -5.28
C ILE A 91 -3.99 -10.64 -6.35
N ILE A 92 -2.73 -11.00 -6.63
CA ILE A 92 -2.38 -12.07 -7.59
C ILE A 92 -3.07 -13.38 -7.21
N GLN A 93 -2.99 -13.79 -5.93
CA GLN A 93 -3.68 -14.98 -5.44
C GLN A 93 -5.22 -14.86 -5.60
N GLY A 94 -5.78 -13.73 -5.19
CA GLY A 94 -7.21 -13.44 -5.33
C GLY A 94 -7.69 -13.51 -6.79
N ALA A 95 -6.94 -12.89 -7.71
CA ALA A 95 -7.25 -12.89 -9.14
C ALA A 95 -7.12 -14.28 -9.76
N SER A 96 -6.22 -15.12 -9.26
CA SER A 96 -6.12 -16.53 -9.70
C SER A 96 -7.29 -17.37 -9.24
N LEU A 97 -7.72 -17.20 -7.98
CA LEU A 97 -8.74 -18.04 -7.36
C LEU A 97 -10.18 -17.55 -7.61
N ARG A 98 -10.39 -16.23 -7.58
CA ARG A 98 -11.69 -15.55 -7.67
C ARG A 98 -11.60 -14.29 -8.52
N PRO A 99 -11.36 -14.41 -9.84
CA PRO A 99 -11.07 -13.28 -10.71
C PRO A 99 -12.17 -12.22 -10.74
N ALA A 100 -13.43 -12.61 -10.61
CA ALA A 100 -14.57 -11.69 -10.64
C ALA A 100 -14.63 -10.76 -9.39
N GLU A 101 -14.04 -11.18 -8.27
CA GLU A 101 -14.05 -10.44 -7.02
C GLU A 101 -12.72 -9.69 -6.78
N ALA A 102 -11.67 -10.04 -7.54
CA ALA A 102 -10.35 -9.51 -7.32
C ALA A 102 -10.31 -7.97 -7.43
N PRO A 103 -9.74 -7.28 -6.44
CA PRO A 103 -9.50 -5.86 -6.55
C PRO A 103 -8.36 -5.60 -7.55
N VAL A 104 -8.25 -4.36 -7.99
CA VAL A 104 -7.17 -3.93 -8.88
C VAL A 104 -6.28 -2.92 -8.17
N MET A 105 -4.96 -3.08 -8.29
CA MET A 105 -4.01 -2.08 -7.82
C MET A 105 -3.92 -0.93 -8.81
N VAL A 106 -3.94 0.29 -8.29
CA VAL A 106 -3.99 1.52 -9.11
C VAL A 106 -2.81 2.47 -8.85
N TYR A 107 -2.02 2.20 -7.79
CA TYR A 107 -0.83 2.98 -7.46
C TYR A 107 0.12 2.13 -6.59
N MET A 108 1.29 1.78 -7.09
CA MET A 108 2.30 1.02 -6.35
C MET A 108 3.08 1.96 -5.41
N ILE A 109 3.02 1.67 -4.10
CA ILE A 109 3.77 2.45 -3.10
C ILE A 109 5.11 1.77 -2.83
N TYR A 110 5.10 0.49 -2.47
CA TYR A 110 6.32 -0.26 -2.17
C TYR A 110 6.84 -0.95 -3.41
N ASN A 111 7.62 -0.21 -4.19
CA ASN A 111 8.31 -0.71 -5.38
C ASN A 111 9.29 -1.84 -5.02
N ARG A 112 9.90 -1.82 -3.83
CA ARG A 112 10.67 -2.92 -3.26
C ARG A 112 9.96 -3.46 -2.04
N ALA A 113 9.75 -4.80 -1.99
CA ALA A 113 9.06 -5.44 -0.88
C ALA A 113 9.88 -5.38 0.43
N PRO A 114 9.23 -5.05 1.57
CA PRO A 114 9.91 -4.93 2.87
C PRO A 114 9.92 -6.24 3.67
N PHE A 115 9.76 -7.39 3.03
CA PHE A 115 9.62 -8.67 3.73
C PHE A 115 10.92 -9.15 4.32
N ALA A 116 10.89 -9.57 5.58
CA ALA A 116 12.02 -10.20 6.26
C ALA A 116 11.55 -11.20 7.32
N LEU A 117 12.43 -12.16 7.65
CA LEU A 117 12.43 -12.82 8.94
C LEU A 117 13.41 -12.09 9.85
N ILE A 118 13.03 -11.96 11.14
CA ILE A 118 13.91 -11.45 12.18
C ILE A 118 14.08 -12.49 13.29
N THR A 119 15.29 -12.57 13.82
CA THR A 119 15.61 -13.39 14.99
C THR A 119 16.75 -12.75 15.77
N LYS A 120 16.99 -13.16 17.02
CA LYS A 120 18.14 -12.68 17.80
C LYS A 120 19.46 -13.16 17.18
N VAL A 121 20.51 -12.34 17.21
CA VAL A 121 21.84 -12.73 16.71
C VAL A 121 22.34 -14.01 17.37
N GLY A 122 22.05 -14.24 18.66
CA GLY A 122 22.38 -15.46 19.41
C GLY A 122 21.54 -16.70 19.10
N SER A 123 20.48 -16.56 18.25
CA SER A 123 19.61 -17.68 17.86
C SER A 123 20.36 -18.77 17.07
N SER A 124 19.80 -19.98 17.08
CA SER A 124 20.25 -21.08 16.21
C SER A 124 19.92 -20.84 14.72
N ILE A 125 19.01 -19.92 14.40
CA ILE A 125 18.68 -19.55 13.02
C ILE A 125 19.79 -18.64 12.48
N LYS A 126 20.65 -19.16 11.61
CA LYS A 126 21.72 -18.41 10.92
C LYS A 126 21.40 -18.16 9.46
N THR A 127 20.71 -19.08 8.83
CA THR A 127 20.29 -19.07 7.44
C THR A 127 18.78 -19.29 7.34
N LEU A 128 18.22 -19.13 6.16
CA LEU A 128 16.80 -19.41 5.93
C LEU A 128 16.47 -20.89 6.16
N LYS A 129 17.38 -21.80 5.87
CA LYS A 129 17.16 -23.25 6.06
C LYS A 129 17.00 -23.65 7.53
N ASP A 130 17.59 -22.91 8.44
CA ASP A 130 17.55 -23.22 9.88
C ASP A 130 16.16 -22.98 10.52
N VAL A 131 15.18 -22.48 9.74
CA VAL A 131 13.80 -22.31 10.23
C VAL A 131 13.03 -23.63 10.30
N GLU A 132 13.51 -24.70 9.65
CA GLU A 132 12.92 -26.03 9.76
C GLU A 132 12.99 -26.54 11.21
N GLY A 133 11.88 -27.01 11.73
CA GLY A 133 11.74 -27.44 13.13
C GLY A 133 11.59 -26.28 14.13
N LYS A 134 11.43 -25.02 13.66
CA LYS A 134 11.29 -23.83 14.50
C LYS A 134 9.85 -23.32 14.55
N THR A 135 9.59 -22.52 15.60
CA THR A 135 8.35 -21.80 15.76
C THR A 135 8.55 -20.37 15.29
N LEU A 136 7.82 -19.99 14.25
CA LEU A 136 7.81 -18.63 13.70
C LEU A 136 6.52 -17.90 14.11
N GLY A 137 6.61 -16.58 14.28
CA GLY A 137 5.48 -15.73 14.65
C GLY A 137 5.11 -14.75 13.56
N SER A 138 3.80 -14.53 13.36
CA SER A 138 3.28 -13.43 12.52
C SER A 138 1.77 -13.26 12.73
N PRO A 139 1.20 -12.06 12.52
CA PRO A 139 -0.24 -11.92 12.36
C PRO A 139 -0.75 -12.69 11.14
N ALA A 140 -1.89 -13.35 11.27
CA ALA A 140 -2.47 -14.17 10.20
C ALA A 140 -2.75 -13.40 8.89
N GLY A 141 -2.99 -12.09 8.98
CA GLY A 141 -3.22 -11.20 7.85
C GLY A 141 -1.98 -10.52 7.28
N ALA A 142 -0.78 -10.80 7.80
CA ALA A 142 0.46 -10.19 7.34
C ALA A 142 0.90 -10.74 5.97
N ALA A 143 1.30 -9.86 5.05
CA ALA A 143 1.80 -10.29 3.74
C ALA A 143 3.11 -11.07 3.85
N SER A 144 4.01 -10.70 4.77
CA SER A 144 5.27 -11.42 5.02
C SER A 144 5.06 -12.89 5.37
N LEU A 145 3.99 -13.21 6.14
CA LEU A 145 3.57 -14.58 6.39
C LEU A 145 3.04 -15.24 5.09
N LYS A 146 2.18 -14.52 4.37
CA LYS A 146 1.52 -15.09 3.18
C LYS A 146 2.50 -15.42 2.06
N VAL A 147 3.55 -14.62 1.85
CA VAL A 147 4.57 -14.90 0.81
C VAL A 147 5.68 -15.82 1.29
N PHE A 148 5.66 -16.28 2.55
CA PHE A 148 6.65 -17.23 3.07
C PHE A 148 6.65 -18.56 2.30
N THR A 149 5.50 -19.06 1.86
CA THR A 149 5.38 -20.25 1.00
C THR A 149 6.24 -20.10 -0.26
N ALA A 150 6.18 -18.92 -0.91
CA ALA A 150 7.01 -18.66 -2.08
C ALA A 150 8.51 -18.61 -1.75
N LEU A 151 8.86 -18.03 -0.58
CA LEU A 151 10.23 -18.01 -0.09
C LEU A 151 10.74 -19.43 0.18
N ALA A 152 9.97 -20.22 0.90
CA ALA A 152 10.30 -21.59 1.27
C ALA A 152 10.50 -22.48 0.03
N LYS A 153 9.54 -22.48 -0.90
CA LYS A 153 9.62 -23.26 -2.15
C LYS A 153 10.86 -22.90 -2.95
N LYS A 154 11.11 -21.58 -3.14
CA LYS A 154 12.26 -21.10 -3.91
C LYS A 154 13.61 -21.52 -3.32
N ASN A 155 13.70 -21.63 -2.01
CA ASN A 155 14.95 -21.92 -1.29
C ASN A 155 15.03 -23.37 -0.76
N GLY A 156 14.12 -24.25 -1.17
CA GLY A 156 14.12 -25.66 -0.76
C GLY A 156 13.87 -25.87 0.74
N VAL A 157 13.19 -24.93 1.40
CA VAL A 157 12.77 -25.06 2.80
C VAL A 157 11.48 -25.86 2.86
N ASP A 158 11.44 -26.90 3.68
CA ASP A 158 10.22 -27.65 3.95
C ASP A 158 9.34 -26.87 4.95
N GLU A 159 8.40 -26.08 4.42
CA GLU A 159 7.54 -25.26 5.27
C GLU A 159 6.62 -26.09 6.21
N LYS A 160 6.39 -27.36 5.91
CA LYS A 160 5.63 -28.27 6.79
C LYS A 160 6.33 -28.52 8.11
N LYS A 161 7.64 -28.30 8.16
CA LYS A 161 8.44 -28.38 9.40
C LYS A 161 8.43 -27.08 10.19
N VAL A 162 7.82 -26.01 9.69
CA VAL A 162 7.72 -24.72 10.38
C VAL A 162 6.40 -24.64 11.13
N THR A 163 6.46 -24.35 12.40
CA THR A 163 5.27 -24.10 13.23
C THR A 163 4.99 -22.61 13.25
N TRP A 164 3.76 -22.20 12.92
CA TRP A 164 3.36 -20.80 12.97
C TRP A 164 2.53 -20.47 14.20
N THR A 165 2.94 -19.42 14.91
CA THR A 165 2.16 -18.82 16.01
C THR A 165 1.52 -17.54 15.52
N ASN A 166 0.17 -17.50 15.53
CA ASN A 166 -0.58 -16.28 15.26
C ASN A 166 -0.49 -15.33 16.46
N MET A 167 -0.31 -14.03 16.18
CA MET A 167 -0.20 -13.00 17.20
C MET A 167 -0.76 -11.67 16.75
N ALA A 168 -1.03 -10.77 17.69
CA ALA A 168 -1.41 -9.40 17.35
C ALA A 168 -0.22 -8.63 16.74
N PRO A 169 -0.47 -7.67 15.84
CA PRO A 169 0.57 -6.90 15.14
C PRO A 169 1.63 -6.27 16.04
N ASN A 170 1.26 -5.82 17.22
CA ASN A 170 2.14 -5.15 18.18
C ASN A 170 2.93 -6.11 19.09
N LEU A 171 2.80 -7.41 18.90
CA LEU A 171 3.48 -8.44 19.72
C LEU A 171 4.65 -9.12 19.00
N GLN A 172 4.83 -8.89 17.69
CA GLN A 172 5.79 -9.64 16.87
C GLN A 172 7.22 -9.58 17.43
N GLU A 173 7.74 -8.39 17.65
CA GLU A 173 9.10 -8.16 18.13
C GLU A 173 9.22 -8.64 19.58
N GLN A 174 8.25 -8.34 20.42
CA GLN A 174 8.27 -8.68 21.84
C GLN A 174 8.29 -10.21 22.06
N MET A 175 7.45 -10.96 21.35
CA MET A 175 7.39 -12.42 21.46
C MET A 175 8.69 -13.08 21.00
N MET A 176 9.29 -12.57 19.93
CA MET A 176 10.60 -13.04 19.44
C MET A 176 11.72 -12.70 20.46
N LEU A 177 11.76 -11.49 20.99
CA LEU A 177 12.77 -11.10 21.99
C LEU A 177 12.69 -11.95 23.26
N ARG A 178 11.47 -12.30 23.70
CA ARG A 178 11.22 -13.15 24.86
C ARG A 178 11.42 -14.64 24.60
N GLY A 179 11.70 -15.04 23.35
CA GLY A 179 11.89 -16.45 22.98
C GLY A 179 10.58 -17.26 22.96
N GLN A 180 9.43 -16.62 22.89
CA GLN A 180 8.13 -17.28 22.71
C GLN A 180 7.93 -17.78 21.28
N VAL A 181 8.66 -17.20 20.33
CA VAL A 181 8.88 -17.69 18.97
C VAL A 181 10.36 -17.55 18.64
N ASP A 182 10.88 -18.43 17.77
CA ASP A 182 12.29 -18.43 17.38
C ASP A 182 12.62 -17.29 16.41
N ALA A 183 11.67 -16.92 15.56
CA ALA A 183 11.77 -15.80 14.62
C ALA A 183 10.38 -15.22 14.32
N SER A 184 10.34 -14.04 13.72
CA SER A 184 9.09 -13.42 13.26
C SER A 184 9.18 -13.01 11.80
N ALA A 185 8.08 -13.21 11.04
CA ALA A 185 7.95 -12.73 9.68
C ALA A 185 7.32 -11.33 9.68
N VAL A 186 8.08 -10.36 9.19
CA VAL A 186 7.80 -8.92 9.42
C VAL A 186 7.95 -8.06 8.16
N PHE A 187 7.50 -6.80 8.27
CA PHE A 187 7.95 -5.71 7.41
C PHE A 187 9.15 -5.01 8.06
N SER A 188 10.25 -4.92 7.32
CA SER A 188 11.54 -4.45 7.87
C SER A 188 11.45 -3.08 8.53
N ALA A 189 10.86 -2.08 7.89
CA ALA A 189 10.76 -0.74 8.45
C ALA A 189 9.90 -0.67 9.73
N THR A 190 8.82 -1.47 9.76
CA THR A 190 7.95 -1.56 10.94
C THR A 190 8.72 -2.13 12.12
N SER A 191 9.31 -3.31 11.95
CA SER A 191 10.02 -3.99 13.03
C SER A 191 11.33 -3.30 13.41
N TYR A 192 12.06 -2.72 12.45
CA TYR A 192 13.28 -1.96 12.77
C TYR A 192 12.96 -0.83 13.76
N MET A 193 11.95 -0.01 13.46
CA MET A 193 11.59 1.11 14.34
C MET A 193 10.91 0.68 15.64
N ASN A 194 10.18 -0.44 15.64
CA ASN A 194 9.62 -1.00 16.86
C ASN A 194 10.72 -1.48 17.81
N LEU A 195 11.75 -2.15 17.30
CA LEU A 195 12.92 -2.57 18.06
C LEU A 195 13.68 -1.38 18.64
N VAL A 196 13.91 -0.32 17.84
CA VAL A 196 14.51 0.93 18.33
C VAL A 196 13.67 1.53 19.45
N ALA A 197 12.35 1.57 19.32
CA ALA A 197 11.45 2.08 20.37
C ALA A 197 11.48 1.23 21.66
N MET A 198 11.82 -0.05 21.54
CA MET A 198 12.03 -0.97 22.68
C MET A 198 13.43 -0.89 23.29
N GLY A 199 14.32 -0.02 22.76
CA GLY A 199 15.70 0.10 23.23
C GLY A 199 16.65 -1.01 22.74
N VAL A 200 16.24 -1.78 21.72
CA VAL A 200 17.05 -2.82 21.07
C VAL A 200 17.79 -2.20 19.88
N ASP A 201 19.04 -2.53 19.68
CA ASP A 201 19.83 -2.16 18.50
C ASP A 201 19.55 -3.14 17.34
N PRO A 202 18.76 -2.74 16.32
CA PRO A 202 18.36 -3.69 15.27
C PRO A 202 19.54 -4.17 14.40
N ASP A 203 20.64 -3.43 14.37
CA ASP A 203 21.81 -3.74 13.54
C ASP A 203 22.77 -4.71 14.27
N LYS A 204 22.83 -4.64 15.62
CA LYS A 204 23.71 -5.48 16.42
C LYS A 204 23.03 -6.72 17.01
N ASP A 205 21.77 -6.54 17.48
CA ASP A 205 21.12 -7.57 18.30
C ASP A 205 20.23 -8.50 17.47
N ILE A 206 19.87 -8.07 16.25
CA ILE A 206 18.90 -8.75 15.39
C ILE A 206 19.56 -9.22 14.09
N ARG A 207 19.33 -10.49 13.76
CA ARG A 207 19.61 -11.01 12.42
C ARG A 207 18.40 -10.82 11.54
N TRP A 208 18.63 -10.22 10.37
CA TRP A 208 17.67 -10.01 9.32
C TRP A 208 17.91 -11.01 8.18
N ILE A 209 16.88 -11.70 7.75
CA ILE A 209 16.86 -12.53 6.55
C ILE A 209 15.85 -11.89 5.60
N PHE A 210 16.33 -11.01 4.73
CA PHE A 210 15.46 -10.32 3.77
C PHE A 210 15.05 -11.27 2.64
N TYR A 211 13.77 -11.28 2.28
CA TYR A 211 13.24 -12.15 1.23
C TYR A 211 13.83 -11.83 -0.14
N ASN A 212 14.10 -10.54 -0.41
CA ASN A 212 14.76 -10.11 -1.64
C ASN A 212 16.15 -10.75 -1.81
N ASP A 213 16.91 -10.84 -0.72
CA ASP A 213 18.27 -11.42 -0.74
C ASP A 213 18.23 -12.94 -0.91
N GLN A 214 17.08 -13.53 -0.69
CA GLN A 214 16.78 -14.94 -0.95
C GLN A 214 16.12 -15.16 -2.32
N GLY A 215 16.20 -14.17 -3.20
CA GLY A 215 15.76 -14.26 -4.60
C GLY A 215 14.27 -14.00 -4.83
N LEU A 216 13.52 -13.46 -3.86
CA LEU A 216 12.14 -13.01 -4.02
C LEU A 216 12.07 -11.54 -4.42
N ASP A 217 12.22 -11.27 -5.74
CA ASP A 217 12.08 -9.92 -6.31
C ASP A 217 10.61 -9.55 -6.54
N LEU A 218 9.93 -9.16 -5.46
CA LEU A 218 8.51 -8.83 -5.48
C LEU A 218 8.27 -7.34 -5.26
N TYR A 219 7.17 -6.85 -5.81
CA TYR A 219 6.48 -5.66 -5.31
C TYR A 219 5.71 -5.99 -4.03
N SER A 220 5.23 -4.97 -3.32
CA SER A 220 4.41 -5.20 -2.14
C SER A 220 3.19 -4.26 -2.10
N ASN A 221 3.11 -3.36 -1.12
CA ASN A 221 1.92 -2.59 -0.88
C ASN A 221 1.72 -1.45 -1.88
N GLY A 222 0.48 -1.28 -2.27
CA GLY A 222 0.02 -0.17 -3.08
C GLY A 222 -1.44 0.16 -2.79
N VAL A 223 -1.94 1.20 -3.44
CA VAL A 223 -3.36 1.55 -3.39
C VAL A 223 -4.12 0.61 -4.30
N LEU A 224 -5.14 -0.03 -3.74
CA LEU A 224 -6.05 -0.91 -4.45
C LEU A 224 -7.49 -0.42 -4.30
N VAL A 225 -8.30 -0.75 -5.28
CA VAL A 225 -9.74 -0.44 -5.28
C VAL A 225 -10.54 -1.67 -5.69
N THR A 226 -11.83 -1.71 -5.31
CA THR A 226 -12.73 -2.76 -5.81
C THR A 226 -12.85 -2.68 -7.33
N ALA A 227 -12.98 -3.82 -8.01
CA ALA A 227 -13.25 -3.85 -9.45
C ALA A 227 -14.53 -3.05 -9.81
N LYS A 228 -15.53 -3.06 -8.93
CA LYS A 228 -16.76 -2.29 -9.07
C LYS A 228 -16.47 -0.78 -9.11
N LEU A 229 -15.71 -0.24 -8.14
CA LEU A 229 -15.38 1.19 -8.12
C LEU A 229 -14.58 1.60 -9.36
N ALA A 230 -13.60 0.79 -9.77
CA ALA A 230 -12.80 1.04 -10.96
C ALA A 230 -13.64 1.11 -12.25
N LYS A 231 -14.65 0.24 -12.35
CA LYS A 231 -15.54 0.17 -13.52
C LYS A 231 -16.61 1.26 -13.52
N GLU A 232 -17.28 1.47 -12.38
CA GLU A 232 -18.46 2.34 -12.32
C GLU A 232 -18.10 3.82 -12.10
N LYS A 233 -16.97 4.12 -11.44
CA LYS A 233 -16.54 5.48 -11.09
C LYS A 233 -15.04 5.72 -11.38
N PRO A 234 -14.59 5.56 -12.63
CA PRO A 234 -13.17 5.68 -12.97
C PRO A 234 -12.58 7.06 -12.64
N GLN A 235 -13.37 8.15 -12.75
CA GLN A 235 -12.93 9.49 -12.37
C GLN A 235 -12.64 9.59 -10.86
N ALA A 236 -13.45 8.94 -10.02
CA ALA A 236 -13.24 8.92 -8.59
C ALA A 236 -11.92 8.17 -8.24
N VAL A 237 -11.61 7.09 -8.97
CA VAL A 237 -10.34 6.36 -8.78
C VAL A 237 -9.15 7.21 -9.22
N SER A 238 -9.22 7.87 -10.38
CA SER A 238 -8.17 8.80 -10.83
C SER A 238 -7.97 9.96 -9.85
N GLY A 239 -9.07 10.52 -9.31
CA GLY A 239 -9.02 11.55 -8.27
C GLY A 239 -8.37 11.07 -6.98
N LEU A 240 -8.71 9.84 -6.53
CA LEU A 240 -8.09 9.21 -5.36
C LEU A 240 -6.57 9.08 -5.54
N VAL A 241 -6.14 8.55 -6.67
CA VAL A 241 -4.72 8.36 -7.00
C VAL A 241 -3.99 9.70 -7.09
N LYS A 242 -4.58 10.70 -7.74
CA LYS A 242 -4.03 12.06 -7.87
C LYS A 242 -3.83 12.73 -6.50
N ALA A 243 -4.82 12.64 -5.62
CA ALA A 243 -4.75 13.18 -4.26
C ALA A 243 -3.63 12.51 -3.44
N ILE A 244 -3.55 11.17 -3.48
CA ILE A 244 -2.51 10.40 -2.78
C ILE A 244 -1.12 10.71 -3.35
N ASN A 245 -0.95 10.72 -4.68
CA ASN A 245 0.32 11.03 -5.33
C ASN A 245 0.82 12.43 -4.94
N ARG A 246 -0.06 13.44 -4.92
CA ARG A 246 0.27 14.78 -4.47
C ARG A 246 0.76 14.80 -3.04
N ALA A 247 0.01 14.19 -2.14
CA ALA A 247 0.33 14.13 -0.71
C ALA A 247 1.63 13.38 -0.45
N LEU A 248 1.85 12.23 -1.10
CA LEU A 248 3.11 11.49 -0.99
C LEU A 248 4.31 12.34 -1.41
N LYS A 249 4.23 13.05 -2.55
CA LYS A 249 5.29 13.94 -3.02
C LYS A 249 5.59 15.06 -2.03
N GLU A 250 4.57 15.68 -1.47
CA GLU A 250 4.73 16.72 -0.45
C GLU A 250 5.40 16.17 0.81
N CYS A 251 4.98 14.98 1.29
CA CYS A 251 5.58 14.33 2.45
C CYS A 251 7.02 13.84 2.21
N VAL A 252 7.37 13.50 0.98
CA VAL A 252 8.77 13.21 0.59
C VAL A 252 9.65 14.45 0.73
N VAL A 253 9.16 15.61 0.28
CA VAL A 253 9.92 16.88 0.30
C VAL A 253 9.92 17.50 1.69
N GLN A 254 8.80 17.41 2.41
CA GLN A 254 8.60 18.03 3.73
C GLN A 254 8.02 16.99 4.72
N PRO A 255 8.85 16.10 5.26
CA PRO A 255 8.38 15.03 6.14
C PRO A 255 7.81 15.53 7.47
N ASP A 256 8.39 16.56 8.08
CA ASP A 256 7.99 17.05 9.40
C ASP A 256 6.52 17.50 9.47
N PRO A 257 6.02 18.37 8.57
CA PRO A 257 4.60 18.73 8.56
C PRO A 257 3.65 17.54 8.41
N CYS A 258 4.04 16.50 7.64
CA CYS A 258 3.23 15.30 7.47
C CYS A 258 3.16 14.45 8.76
N ILE A 259 4.27 14.36 9.50
CA ILE A 259 4.31 13.67 10.80
C ILE A 259 3.54 14.47 11.86
N GLU A 260 3.67 15.80 11.89
CA GLU A 260 2.88 16.65 12.78
C GLU A 260 1.37 16.50 12.51
N ASN A 261 0.99 16.39 11.25
CA ASN A 261 -0.40 16.14 10.87
C ASN A 261 -0.87 14.74 11.30
N LEU A 262 -0.05 13.70 11.11
CA LEU A 262 -0.36 12.36 11.59
C LEU A 262 -0.60 12.34 13.11
N ALA A 263 0.25 13.04 13.87
CA ALA A 263 0.14 13.11 15.33
C ALA A 263 -1.13 13.82 15.83
N LYS A 264 -1.77 14.66 15.01
CA LYS A 264 -3.11 15.21 15.33
C LYS A 264 -4.20 14.16 15.22
N ASN A 265 -4.07 13.24 14.27
CA ASN A 265 -5.02 12.16 14.02
C ASN A 265 -4.77 10.95 14.94
N GLU A 266 -3.54 10.75 15.38
CA GLU A 266 -3.11 9.67 16.28
C GLU A 266 -2.15 10.23 17.35
N PRO A 267 -2.68 10.79 18.45
CA PRO A 267 -1.88 11.50 19.47
C PRO A 267 -0.85 10.62 20.21
N LEU A 268 -1.00 9.30 20.16
CA LEU A 268 -0.11 8.36 20.85
C LEU A 268 1.16 8.02 20.07
N VAL A 269 1.33 8.49 18.84
CA VAL A 269 2.54 8.21 18.06
C VAL A 269 3.74 9.00 18.58
N ASN A 270 4.90 8.33 18.62
CA ASN A 270 6.18 9.01 18.85
C ASN A 270 6.65 9.62 17.52
N LYS A 271 6.61 10.94 17.40
CA LYS A 271 6.90 11.66 16.15
C LYS A 271 8.30 11.39 15.62
N ASP A 272 9.32 11.29 16.47
CA ASP A 272 10.69 11.03 16.04
C ASP A 272 10.83 9.61 15.47
N ILE A 273 10.26 8.62 16.12
CA ILE A 273 10.21 7.23 15.62
C ILE A 273 9.45 7.17 14.30
N GLU A 274 8.30 7.82 14.20
CA GLU A 274 7.46 7.74 13.01
C GLU A 274 8.05 8.51 11.82
N LYS A 275 8.76 9.62 12.06
CA LYS A 275 9.56 10.30 11.03
C LYS A 275 10.68 9.40 10.53
N ARG A 276 11.45 8.79 11.43
CA ARG A 276 12.51 7.84 11.06
C ARG A 276 11.97 6.65 10.27
N ARG A 277 10.81 6.10 10.68
CA ARG A 277 10.11 5.02 9.97
C ARG A 277 9.72 5.43 8.56
N MET A 278 9.10 6.60 8.41
CA MET A 278 8.73 7.14 7.09
C MET A 278 9.96 7.31 6.20
N MET A 279 11.04 7.91 6.72
CA MET A 279 12.28 8.09 5.96
C MET A 279 12.95 6.78 5.58
N TYR A 280 12.91 5.77 6.46
CA TYR A 280 13.41 4.43 6.14
C TYR A 280 12.65 3.83 4.95
N VAL A 281 11.32 3.85 4.99
CA VAL A 281 10.47 3.31 3.90
C VAL A 281 10.68 4.09 2.60
N LEU A 282 10.71 5.42 2.67
CA LEU A 282 10.94 6.23 1.48
C LEU A 282 12.26 5.86 0.79
N LYS A 283 13.35 5.71 1.54
CA LYS A 283 14.67 5.37 1.01
C LYS A 283 14.77 3.91 0.52
N SER A 284 14.18 2.96 1.26
CA SER A 284 14.42 1.53 1.03
C SER A 284 13.39 0.89 0.09
N ASN A 285 12.14 1.40 0.07
CA ASN A 285 11.02 0.71 -0.56
C ASN A 285 10.29 1.53 -1.63
N VAL A 286 10.27 2.87 -1.50
CA VAL A 286 9.47 3.76 -2.37
C VAL A 286 10.33 4.39 -3.46
N LEU A 287 11.42 5.07 -3.07
CA LEU A 287 12.27 5.87 -3.95
C LEU A 287 13.40 5.01 -4.52
N THR A 288 13.04 3.96 -5.22
CA THR A 288 13.98 3.03 -5.85
C THR A 288 14.48 3.57 -7.21
N PRO A 289 15.57 3.02 -7.76
CA PRO A 289 16.00 3.35 -9.13
C PRO A 289 14.88 3.14 -10.16
N GLU A 290 14.10 2.06 -10.04
CA GLU A 290 12.95 1.81 -10.93
C GLU A 290 11.89 2.92 -10.79
N ALA A 291 11.53 3.30 -9.57
CA ALA A 291 10.57 4.40 -9.35
C ALA A 291 11.08 5.75 -9.88
N ALA A 292 12.39 5.99 -9.84
CA ALA A 292 13.00 7.18 -10.46
C ALA A 292 12.89 7.14 -11.99
N GLU A 293 13.02 5.96 -12.61
CA GLU A 293 12.92 5.76 -14.05
C GLU A 293 11.47 5.87 -14.55
N ILE A 294 10.52 5.15 -13.93
CA ILE A 294 9.14 5.04 -14.45
C ILE A 294 8.16 6.03 -13.79
N GLY A 295 8.58 6.71 -12.72
CA GLY A 295 7.76 7.58 -11.87
C GLY A 295 7.08 6.82 -10.73
N LEU A 296 6.80 7.53 -9.63
CA LEU A 296 6.10 6.98 -8.46
C LEU A 296 4.76 6.34 -8.89
N GLY A 297 4.39 5.29 -8.20
CA GLY A 297 3.10 4.65 -8.37
C GLY A 297 2.99 3.66 -9.52
N ASP A 298 3.97 3.58 -10.42
CA ASP A 298 3.98 2.66 -11.57
C ASP A 298 4.74 1.36 -11.29
N VAL A 299 4.63 0.42 -12.19
CA VAL A 299 5.31 -0.87 -12.16
C VAL A 299 5.96 -1.17 -13.52
N ASN A 300 7.05 -1.94 -13.51
CA ASN A 300 7.62 -2.52 -14.70
C ASN A 300 6.86 -3.80 -15.06
N ASP A 301 6.31 -3.88 -16.30
CA ASP A 301 5.44 -4.99 -16.71
C ASP A 301 6.18 -6.34 -16.74
N ALA A 302 7.44 -6.35 -17.16
CA ALA A 302 8.23 -7.58 -17.18
C ALA A 302 8.51 -8.09 -15.75
N ARG A 303 8.80 -7.19 -14.81
CA ARG A 303 8.98 -7.53 -13.39
C ARG A 303 7.67 -7.98 -12.76
N MET A 304 6.55 -7.31 -13.05
CA MET A 304 5.22 -7.73 -12.59
C MET A 304 4.87 -9.13 -13.14
N GLY A 305 5.15 -9.40 -14.42
CA GLY A 305 4.94 -10.73 -15.00
C GLY A 305 5.75 -11.82 -14.30
N ARG A 306 7.01 -11.55 -13.95
CA ARG A 306 7.84 -12.50 -13.16
C ARG A 306 7.29 -12.71 -11.76
N ALA A 307 6.86 -11.64 -11.08
CA ALA A 307 6.25 -11.73 -9.76
C ALA A 307 4.96 -12.58 -9.79
N ILE A 308 4.09 -12.36 -10.78
CA ILE A 308 2.88 -13.16 -11.00
C ILE A 308 3.25 -14.64 -11.19
N ALA A 309 4.16 -14.94 -12.12
CA ALA A 309 4.59 -16.32 -12.38
C ALA A 309 5.14 -16.99 -11.10
N GLN A 310 5.94 -16.28 -10.33
CA GLN A 310 6.50 -16.79 -9.08
C GLN A 310 5.44 -17.10 -8.02
N ILE A 311 4.45 -16.23 -7.85
CA ILE A 311 3.35 -16.44 -6.90
C ILE A 311 2.46 -17.60 -7.37
N VAL A 312 2.08 -17.62 -8.65
CA VAL A 312 1.26 -18.69 -9.23
C VAL A 312 1.93 -20.06 -9.06
N ASP A 313 3.21 -20.17 -9.41
CA ASP A 313 3.98 -21.41 -9.23
C ASP A 313 4.08 -21.82 -7.75
N SER A 314 4.38 -20.86 -6.88
CA SER A 314 4.61 -21.16 -5.45
C SER A 314 3.38 -21.70 -4.74
N TYR A 315 2.20 -21.26 -5.15
CA TYR A 315 0.91 -21.70 -4.57
C TYR A 315 0.16 -22.72 -5.43
N GLU A 316 0.80 -23.20 -6.50
CA GLU A 316 0.21 -24.19 -7.43
C GLU A 316 -1.16 -23.75 -7.96
N LEU A 317 -1.28 -22.45 -8.29
CA LEU A 317 -2.52 -21.86 -8.75
C LEU A 317 -2.77 -22.26 -10.19
N THR A 318 -4.02 -22.58 -10.51
CA THR A 318 -4.42 -23.08 -11.84
C THR A 318 -4.58 -21.98 -12.89
N ARG A 319 -4.70 -20.71 -12.46
CA ARG A 319 -4.85 -19.55 -13.34
C ARG A 319 -3.72 -18.56 -13.13
N THR A 320 -3.11 -18.14 -14.23
CA THR A 320 -2.13 -17.04 -14.25
C THR A 320 -2.81 -15.76 -14.73
N PRO A 321 -3.05 -14.78 -13.85
CA PRO A 321 -3.63 -13.50 -14.27
C PRO A 321 -2.64 -12.70 -15.13
N ALA A 322 -3.17 -11.93 -16.08
CA ALA A 322 -2.36 -10.97 -16.82
C ALA A 322 -1.93 -9.79 -15.92
N PRO A 323 -0.77 -9.16 -16.17
CA PRO A 323 -0.35 -7.98 -15.41
C PRO A 323 -1.40 -6.86 -15.35
N SER A 324 -2.16 -6.65 -16.43
CA SER A 324 -3.23 -5.65 -16.51
C SER A 324 -4.45 -5.96 -15.65
N GLU A 325 -4.64 -7.21 -15.24
CA GLU A 325 -5.70 -7.60 -14.28
C GLU A 325 -5.29 -7.28 -12.84
N ILE A 326 -3.98 -7.21 -12.58
CA ILE A 326 -3.41 -6.94 -11.27
C ILE A 326 -3.18 -5.46 -11.04
N PHE A 327 -2.62 -4.77 -12.05
CA PHE A 327 -2.27 -3.36 -11.99
C PHE A 327 -2.84 -2.58 -13.18
N ASN A 328 -3.62 -1.53 -12.87
CA ASN A 328 -4.20 -0.67 -13.91
C ASN A 328 -3.60 0.74 -13.87
N ARG A 329 -2.63 0.99 -14.77
CA ARG A 329 -1.93 2.27 -14.85
C ARG A 329 -2.76 3.41 -15.48
N SER A 330 -3.95 3.13 -16.04
CA SER A 330 -4.78 4.17 -16.65
C SER A 330 -5.27 5.22 -15.64
N PHE A 331 -5.22 4.90 -14.36
CA PHE A 331 -5.57 5.81 -13.26
C PHE A 331 -4.41 6.69 -12.78
N LEU A 332 -3.20 6.43 -13.24
CA LEU A 332 -2.03 7.19 -12.83
C LEU A 332 -2.04 8.60 -13.45
N PRO A 333 -1.63 9.62 -12.70
CA PRO A 333 -1.30 10.92 -13.26
C PRO A 333 -0.17 10.80 -14.31
N PRO A 334 0.00 11.80 -15.20
CA PRO A 334 1.13 11.83 -16.12
C PRO A 334 2.47 11.59 -15.41
N LYS A 335 3.44 10.94 -16.06
CA LYS A 335 4.74 10.63 -15.45
C LYS A 335 5.43 11.87 -14.87
N ALA A 336 5.33 13.02 -15.54
CA ALA A 336 5.92 14.28 -15.07
C ALA A 336 5.40 14.70 -13.68
N ASP A 337 4.15 14.37 -13.35
CA ASP A 337 3.53 14.65 -12.06
C ASP A 337 3.90 13.62 -10.98
N ARG A 338 4.54 12.51 -11.36
CA ARG A 338 4.93 11.40 -10.48
C ARG A 338 6.43 11.33 -10.22
N VAL A 339 7.20 12.27 -10.71
CA VAL A 339 8.64 12.38 -10.44
C VAL A 339 8.88 13.22 -9.19
N VAL A 340 9.74 12.75 -8.31
CA VAL A 340 10.25 13.48 -7.14
C VAL A 340 11.76 13.58 -7.26
N LYS A 341 12.29 14.79 -7.21
CA LYS A 341 13.72 15.03 -7.02
C LYS A 341 13.98 15.10 -5.52
N LEU A 342 14.74 14.14 -5.00
CA LEU A 342 15.20 14.22 -3.62
C LEU A 342 16.37 15.16 -3.55
N ALA A 343 16.29 16.12 -2.63
CA ALA A 343 17.43 16.88 -2.13
C ALA A 343 17.95 16.15 -0.86
N PHE A 344 18.69 15.04 -1.07
CA PHE A 344 19.47 14.42 0.02
C PHE A 344 20.92 14.80 -0.12
#